data_faa875677f5b838df003558262311c02
#
_entry.id   faa875677f5b838df003558262311c02
#
_cell.length_a   1.000
_cell.length_b   1.000
_cell.length_c   1.000
_cell.angle_alpha   90.00
_cell.angle_beta   90.00
_cell.angle_gamma   90.00
#
_symmetry.space_group_name_H-M   'P 1'
#
loop_
_entity.id
_entity.type
_entity.pdbx_description
1 polymer ?
#
loop_
_entity_poly.entity_id
_entity_poly.type
_entity_poly.pdbx_seq_one_letter_code
_entity_poly.pdbx_strand_id
1 'polypeptide(L)'
;RIPIVHVPYKGGGQQLNDALAGHFELLSTNVAPLQLQALRAGRLKALAVGAPQRLAALPDVPTLAQLGHAQANLDSLFGLFAPPQMAPALAQRINAAVAQALRAPAIRSRLEAASNQPFEGSAAEFAQQVMREAGR
;
A
#
# COMPACT_ATOMS: atom_id res chain seq x y z
N ARG A 1 24.55 -8.45 -12.59
CA ARG A 1 23.55 -7.37 -12.70
C ARG A 1 22.49 -7.80 -13.71
N ILE A 2 21.21 -7.83 -13.31
CA ILE A 2 20.12 -8.19 -14.20
C ILE A 2 19.64 -6.91 -14.89
N PRO A 3 19.54 -6.85 -16.24
CA PRO A 3 18.97 -5.70 -16.93
C PRO A 3 17.44 -5.69 -16.71
N ILE A 4 16.92 -4.62 -16.08
CA ILE A 4 15.51 -4.41 -15.89
C ILE A 4 15.14 -3.08 -16.56
N VAL A 5 14.07 -3.09 -17.37
CA VAL A 5 13.51 -1.90 -18.00
C VAL A 5 12.25 -1.51 -17.21
N HIS A 6 12.24 -0.30 -16.67
CA HIS A 6 11.07 0.23 -15.97
C HIS A 6 10.02 0.74 -16.99
N VAL A 7 8.80 0.23 -16.87
CA VAL A 7 7.63 0.66 -17.66
C VAL A 7 6.67 1.39 -16.72
N PRO A 8 6.61 2.74 -16.75
CA PRO A 8 5.77 3.51 -15.85
C PRO A 8 4.30 3.47 -16.23
N TYR A 9 3.41 3.37 -15.23
CA TYR A 9 1.96 3.43 -15.39
C TYR A 9 1.36 4.54 -14.51
N LYS A 10 0.29 5.18 -15.00
CA LYS A 10 -0.44 6.22 -14.25
C LYS A 10 -1.41 5.66 -13.21
N GLY A 11 -1.60 4.33 -13.17
CA GLY A 11 -2.51 3.70 -12.21
C GLY A 11 -2.48 2.17 -12.29
N GLY A 12 -2.81 1.52 -11.17
CA GLY A 12 -2.69 0.07 -11.00
C GLY A 12 -3.65 -0.77 -11.85
N GLY A 13 -4.76 -0.21 -12.33
CA GLY A 13 -5.72 -0.95 -13.16
C GLY A 13 -5.17 -1.26 -14.55
N GLN A 14 -4.63 -0.26 -15.26
CA GLN A 14 -4.00 -0.46 -16.57
C GLN A 14 -2.77 -1.36 -16.44
N GLN A 15 -1.93 -1.11 -15.44
CA GLN A 15 -0.75 -1.93 -15.16
C GLN A 15 -1.11 -3.42 -14.98
N LEU A 16 -2.17 -3.72 -14.22
CA LEU A 16 -2.62 -5.10 -14.02
C LEU A 16 -3.11 -5.73 -15.33
N ASN A 17 -3.89 -5.01 -16.13
CA ASN A 17 -4.40 -5.51 -17.39
C ASN A 17 -3.26 -5.87 -18.38
N ASP A 18 -2.26 -5.01 -18.48
CA ASP A 18 -1.10 -5.23 -19.37
C ASP A 18 -0.21 -6.38 -18.85
N ALA A 19 -0.05 -6.52 -17.54
CA ALA A 19 0.61 -7.68 -16.93
C ALA A 19 -0.13 -8.99 -17.27
N LEU A 20 -1.45 -9.00 -17.14
CA LEU A 20 -2.28 -10.18 -17.44
C LEU A 20 -2.34 -10.50 -18.94
N ALA A 21 -2.08 -9.51 -19.80
CA ALA A 21 -1.93 -9.68 -21.24
C ALA A 21 -0.52 -10.12 -21.65
N GLY A 22 0.45 -10.16 -20.72
CA GLY A 22 1.82 -10.60 -20.99
C GLY A 22 2.70 -9.52 -21.63
N HIS A 23 2.36 -8.25 -21.49
CA HIS A 23 3.17 -7.15 -22.04
C HIS A 23 4.49 -6.95 -21.30
N PHE A 24 4.60 -7.48 -20.07
CA PHE A 24 5.83 -7.53 -19.29
C PHE A 24 5.76 -8.67 -18.24
N GLU A 25 6.91 -9.12 -17.74
CA GLU A 25 7.03 -10.32 -16.91
C GLU A 25 6.94 -10.06 -15.41
N LEU A 26 7.27 -8.85 -14.95
CA LEU A 26 7.36 -8.51 -13.53
C LEU A 26 6.49 -7.33 -13.20
N LEU A 27 5.51 -7.54 -12.32
CA LEU A 27 4.59 -6.53 -11.83
C LEU A 27 4.96 -6.10 -10.41
N SER A 28 5.26 -4.81 -10.21
CA SER A 28 5.38 -4.17 -8.89
C SER A 28 4.15 -3.29 -8.66
N THR A 29 3.30 -3.65 -7.69
CA THR A 29 2.01 -2.99 -7.47
C THR A 29 1.53 -3.16 -6.03
N ASN A 30 0.56 -2.35 -5.61
CA ASN A 30 -0.11 -2.56 -4.32
C ASN A 30 -1.00 -3.81 -4.36
N VAL A 31 -1.09 -4.49 -3.23
CA VAL A 31 -1.99 -5.63 -3.06
C VAL A 31 -3.42 -5.11 -2.84
N ALA A 32 -4.22 -5.12 -3.90
CA ALA A 32 -5.60 -4.69 -3.90
C ALA A 32 -6.52 -5.86 -4.33
N PRO A 33 -7.86 -5.73 -4.19
CA PRO A 33 -8.77 -6.84 -4.49
C PRO A 33 -8.61 -7.48 -5.86
N LEU A 34 -8.34 -6.69 -6.91
CA LEU A 34 -8.14 -7.22 -8.27
C LEU A 34 -6.85 -8.04 -8.39
N GLN A 35 -5.75 -7.60 -7.75
CA GLN A 35 -4.50 -8.35 -7.70
C GLN A 35 -4.69 -9.67 -6.95
N LEU A 36 -5.39 -9.65 -5.80
CA LEU A 36 -5.72 -10.86 -5.04
C LEU A 36 -6.57 -11.83 -5.85
N GLN A 37 -7.53 -11.33 -6.62
CA GLN A 37 -8.34 -12.16 -7.51
C GLN A 37 -7.49 -12.83 -8.59
N ALA A 38 -6.58 -12.08 -9.23
CA ALA A 38 -5.66 -12.61 -10.26
C ALA A 38 -4.70 -13.67 -9.69
N LEU A 39 -4.20 -13.47 -8.45
CA LEU A 39 -3.38 -14.44 -7.73
C LEU A 39 -4.15 -15.73 -7.43
N ARG A 40 -5.38 -15.61 -6.89
CA ARG A 40 -6.24 -16.78 -6.60
C ARG A 40 -6.63 -17.56 -7.85
N ALA A 41 -6.78 -16.87 -8.98
CA ALA A 41 -7.05 -17.48 -10.29
C ALA A 41 -5.79 -18.08 -10.96
N GLY A 42 -4.63 -18.02 -10.31
CA GLY A 42 -3.37 -18.54 -10.84
C GLY A 42 -2.81 -17.76 -12.04
N ARG A 43 -3.37 -16.57 -12.33
CA ARG A 43 -2.93 -15.71 -13.45
C ARG A 43 -1.71 -14.87 -13.11
N LEU A 44 -1.43 -14.68 -11.83
CA LEU A 44 -0.23 -14.04 -11.28
C LEU A 44 0.37 -14.96 -10.21
N LYS A 45 1.67 -14.81 -9.98
CA LYS A 45 2.39 -15.45 -8.88
C LYS A 45 3.01 -14.36 -8.01
N ALA A 46 2.64 -14.31 -6.74
CA ALA A 46 3.30 -13.41 -5.78
C ALA A 46 4.68 -13.97 -5.43
N LEU A 47 5.70 -13.14 -5.56
CA LEU A 47 7.10 -13.50 -5.27
C LEU A 47 7.54 -13.00 -3.90
N ALA A 48 7.18 -11.77 -3.55
CA ALA A 48 7.47 -11.14 -2.26
C ALA A 48 6.48 -10.02 -1.98
N VAL A 49 6.37 -9.60 -0.72
CA VAL A 49 5.62 -8.42 -0.29
C VAL A 49 6.54 -7.42 0.39
N GLY A 50 6.34 -6.12 0.08
CA GLY A 50 7.04 -5.01 0.70
C GLY A 50 6.30 -4.55 1.95
N ALA A 51 6.29 -5.36 3.00
CA ALA A 51 5.60 -5.05 4.25
C ALA A 51 6.47 -5.50 5.45
N PRO A 52 6.29 -4.92 6.66
CA PRO A 52 7.04 -5.34 7.85
C PRO A 52 6.80 -6.80 8.22
N GLN A 53 5.61 -7.32 7.91
CA GLN A 53 5.19 -8.70 8.16
C GLN A 53 4.47 -9.25 6.93
N ARG A 54 4.34 -10.58 6.85
CA ARG A 54 3.52 -11.21 5.80
C ARG A 54 2.09 -10.72 5.86
N LEU A 55 1.48 -10.54 4.70
CA LEU A 55 0.08 -10.13 4.63
C LEU A 55 -0.84 -11.29 4.99
N ALA A 56 -1.88 -11.04 5.77
CA ALA A 56 -2.88 -12.05 6.12
C ALA A 56 -3.57 -12.65 4.87
N ALA A 57 -3.70 -11.86 3.80
CA ALA A 57 -4.24 -12.31 2.53
C ALA A 57 -3.27 -13.20 1.72
N LEU A 58 -1.97 -13.21 2.05
CA LEU A 58 -0.89 -13.91 1.35
C LEU A 58 0.11 -14.52 2.38
N PRO A 59 -0.32 -15.45 3.24
CA PRO A 59 0.48 -15.93 4.38
C PRO A 59 1.74 -16.70 3.95
N ASP A 60 1.71 -17.30 2.76
CA ASP A 60 2.84 -18.09 2.25
C ASP A 60 3.87 -17.25 1.48
N VAL A 61 3.55 -15.96 1.18
CA VAL A 61 4.45 -15.08 0.45
C VAL A 61 5.42 -14.40 1.42
N PRO A 62 6.75 -14.55 1.22
CA PRO A 62 7.72 -13.94 2.09
C PRO A 62 7.76 -12.41 1.94
N THR A 63 8.20 -11.72 2.99
CA THR A 63 8.52 -10.30 2.88
C THR A 63 9.89 -10.10 2.22
N LEU A 64 10.13 -8.92 1.65
CA LEU A 64 11.45 -8.55 1.13
C LEU A 64 12.52 -8.63 2.22
N ALA A 65 12.20 -8.28 3.46
CA ALA A 65 13.10 -8.42 4.61
C ALA A 65 13.49 -9.89 4.88
N GLN A 66 12.53 -10.83 4.80
CA GLN A 66 12.81 -12.27 4.96
C GLN A 66 13.71 -12.82 3.84
N LEU A 67 13.71 -12.18 2.68
CA LEU A 67 14.59 -12.51 1.55
C LEU A 67 15.95 -11.79 1.59
N GLY A 68 16.25 -11.06 2.67
CA GLY A 68 17.52 -10.34 2.83
C GLY A 68 17.54 -8.93 2.21
N HIS A 69 16.40 -8.41 1.79
CA HIS A 69 16.26 -7.12 1.10
C HIS A 69 15.43 -6.11 1.90
N ALA A 70 15.66 -5.99 3.20
CA ALA A 70 14.88 -5.12 4.10
C ALA A 70 14.85 -3.65 3.65
N GLN A 71 15.93 -3.14 3.07
CA GLN A 71 16.01 -1.77 2.55
C GLN A 71 15.14 -1.54 1.30
N ALA A 72 14.71 -2.58 0.63
CA ALA A 72 13.79 -2.48 -0.51
C ALA A 72 12.31 -2.48 -0.10
N ASN A 73 12.04 -2.56 1.21
CA ASN A 73 10.68 -2.53 1.75
C ASN A 73 10.15 -1.10 1.66
N LEU A 74 9.10 -0.88 0.89
CA LEU A 74 8.41 0.41 0.75
C LEU A 74 6.95 0.22 1.12
N ASP A 75 6.50 0.99 2.10
CA ASP A 75 5.10 1.01 2.50
C ASP A 75 4.34 2.08 1.72
N SER A 76 3.21 1.71 1.13
CA SER A 76 2.32 2.69 0.51
C SER A 76 1.48 3.36 1.59
N LEU A 77 1.62 4.67 1.72
CA LEU A 77 0.86 5.48 2.65
C LEU A 77 -0.33 6.15 1.96
N PHE A 78 -1.51 5.98 2.52
CA PHE A 78 -2.73 6.64 2.08
C PHE A 78 -3.20 7.60 3.16
N GLY A 79 -3.54 8.83 2.78
CA GLY A 79 -3.98 9.82 3.75
C GLY A 79 -4.70 11.01 3.11
N LEU A 80 -5.29 11.83 3.97
CA LEU A 80 -5.84 13.12 3.58
C LEU A 80 -4.78 14.19 3.76
N PHE A 81 -4.50 14.92 2.70
CA PHE A 81 -3.55 16.03 2.69
C PHE A 81 -4.32 17.35 2.52
N ALA A 82 -3.87 18.36 3.23
CA ALA A 82 -4.49 19.68 3.25
C ALA A 82 -3.50 20.76 2.81
N PRO A 83 -3.99 21.91 2.30
CA PRO A 83 -3.13 23.06 2.06
C PRO A 83 -2.37 23.50 3.31
N PRO A 84 -1.12 24.00 3.19
CA PRO A 84 -0.29 24.33 4.35
C PRO A 84 -0.86 25.46 5.22
N GLN A 85 -1.75 26.31 4.68
CA GLN A 85 -2.41 27.39 5.42
C GLN A 85 -3.72 26.98 6.12
N MET A 86 -4.08 25.68 6.11
CA MET A 86 -5.26 25.22 6.85
C MET A 86 -5.15 25.56 8.33
N ALA A 87 -6.22 26.13 8.90
CA ALA A 87 -6.26 26.44 10.34
C ALA A 87 -6.03 25.16 11.16
N PRO A 88 -5.12 25.17 12.15
CA PRO A 88 -4.80 23.98 12.97
C PRO A 88 -6.03 23.34 13.62
N ALA A 89 -6.97 24.14 14.09
CA ALA A 89 -8.21 23.63 14.69
C ALA A 89 -9.07 22.84 13.70
N LEU A 90 -9.10 23.24 12.41
CA LEU A 90 -9.81 22.50 11.37
C LEU A 90 -9.10 21.18 11.05
N ALA A 91 -7.77 21.19 10.94
CA ALA A 91 -6.98 19.98 10.75
C ALA A 91 -7.21 18.95 11.87
N GLN A 92 -7.23 19.40 13.12
CA GLN A 92 -7.52 18.56 14.30
C GLN A 92 -8.94 17.97 14.24
N ARG A 93 -9.94 18.76 13.86
CA ARG A 93 -11.33 18.29 13.72
C ARG A 93 -11.44 17.23 12.62
N ILE A 94 -10.78 17.42 11.49
CA ILE A 94 -10.75 16.44 10.38
C ILE A 94 -10.05 15.15 10.85
N ASN A 95 -8.89 15.26 11.51
CA ASN A 95 -8.18 14.09 12.05
C ASN A 95 -9.04 13.30 13.02
N ALA A 96 -9.73 13.97 13.96
CA ALA A 96 -10.63 13.33 14.91
C ALA A 96 -11.80 12.61 14.22
N ALA A 97 -12.40 13.24 13.20
CA ALA A 97 -13.48 12.62 12.42
C ALA A 97 -13.00 11.39 11.63
N VAL A 98 -11.81 11.45 11.02
CA VAL A 98 -11.18 10.31 10.35
C VAL A 98 -10.88 9.19 11.34
N ALA A 99 -10.28 9.49 12.48
CA ALA A 99 -10.00 8.51 13.52
C ALA A 99 -11.28 7.82 14.02
N GLN A 100 -12.36 8.57 14.19
CA GLN A 100 -13.67 8.00 14.54
C GLN A 100 -14.20 7.08 13.43
N ALA A 101 -14.11 7.49 12.18
CA ALA A 101 -14.54 6.68 11.04
C ALA A 101 -13.74 5.38 10.92
N LEU A 102 -12.41 5.41 11.13
CA LEU A 102 -11.55 4.24 11.09
C LEU A 102 -11.85 3.21 12.19
N ARG A 103 -12.49 3.61 13.29
CA ARG A 103 -12.95 2.70 14.35
C ARG A 103 -14.26 1.98 14.01
N ALA A 104 -15.00 2.45 13.02
CA ALA A 104 -16.24 1.79 12.59
C ALA A 104 -15.93 0.41 12.00
N PRO A 105 -16.56 -0.69 12.51
CA PRO A 105 -16.22 -2.06 12.08
C PRO A 105 -16.37 -2.28 10.58
N ALA A 106 -17.39 -1.69 9.97
CA ALA A 106 -17.63 -1.81 8.53
C ALA A 106 -16.52 -1.16 7.69
N ILE A 107 -15.95 -0.03 8.14
CA ILE A 107 -14.84 0.65 7.45
C ILE A 107 -13.56 -0.15 7.65
N ARG A 108 -13.28 -0.56 8.90
CA ARG A 108 -12.10 -1.38 9.23
C ARG A 108 -12.07 -2.65 8.39
N SER A 109 -13.16 -3.40 8.36
CA SER A 109 -13.26 -4.63 7.57
C SER A 109 -13.00 -4.42 6.07
N ARG A 110 -13.48 -3.31 5.50
CA ARG A 110 -13.21 -2.96 4.09
C ARG A 110 -11.75 -2.63 3.83
N LEU A 111 -11.10 -1.90 4.74
CA LEU A 111 -9.67 -1.57 4.63
C LEU A 111 -8.82 -2.82 4.74
N GLU A 112 -9.10 -3.69 5.70
CA GLU A 112 -8.39 -4.95 5.90
C GLU A 112 -8.57 -5.89 4.69
N ALA A 113 -9.78 -5.97 4.12
CA ALA A 113 -10.04 -6.73 2.90
C ALA A 113 -9.27 -6.21 1.69
N ALA A 114 -8.92 -4.92 1.69
CA ALA A 114 -8.06 -4.29 0.69
C ALA A 114 -6.57 -4.33 1.07
N SER A 115 -6.18 -5.09 2.10
CA SER A 115 -4.81 -5.18 2.65
C SER A 115 -4.26 -3.83 3.15
N ASN A 116 -5.15 -2.91 3.55
CA ASN A 116 -4.77 -1.65 4.18
C ASN A 116 -4.92 -1.76 5.70
N GLN A 117 -3.90 -1.32 6.43
CA GLN A 117 -3.95 -1.22 7.89
C GLN A 117 -4.36 0.19 8.31
N PRO A 118 -5.46 0.36 9.06
CA PRO A 118 -5.84 1.66 9.57
C PRO A 118 -4.78 2.23 10.51
N PHE A 119 -4.39 3.48 10.30
CA PHE A 119 -3.51 4.22 11.19
C PHE A 119 -4.34 5.19 12.03
N GLU A 120 -4.31 5.03 13.35
CA GLU A 120 -5.12 5.83 14.31
C GLU A 120 -4.29 6.89 15.03
N GLY A 121 -3.15 7.29 14.45
CA GLY A 121 -2.28 8.31 15.03
C GLY A 121 -2.74 9.74 14.75
N SER A 122 -2.02 10.69 15.35
CA SER A 122 -2.19 12.12 15.10
C SER A 122 -1.71 12.51 13.70
N ALA A 123 -2.15 13.69 13.24
CA ALA A 123 -1.65 14.27 11.98
C ALA A 123 -0.12 14.48 12.00
N ALA A 124 0.46 14.82 13.16
CA ALA A 124 1.91 14.97 13.31
C ALA A 124 2.66 13.66 13.16
N GLU A 125 2.17 12.57 13.75
CA GLU A 125 2.76 11.24 13.60
C GLU A 125 2.66 10.74 12.16
N PHE A 126 1.52 10.96 11.49
CA PHE A 126 1.38 10.62 10.07
C PHE A 126 2.35 11.44 9.20
N ALA A 127 2.50 12.75 9.44
CA ALA A 127 3.46 13.58 8.72
C ALA A 127 4.90 13.07 8.90
N GLN A 128 5.30 12.66 10.11
CA GLN A 128 6.61 12.06 10.36
C GLN A 128 6.80 10.75 9.58
N GLN A 129 5.75 9.92 9.48
CA GLN A 129 5.80 8.69 8.70
C GLN A 129 5.98 8.98 7.21
N VAL A 130 5.23 9.95 6.66
CA VAL A 130 5.38 10.40 5.27
C VAL A 130 6.80 10.88 5.00
N MET A 131 7.38 11.69 5.89
CA MET A 131 8.75 12.19 5.73
C MET A 131 9.79 11.07 5.78
N ARG A 132 9.61 10.07 6.64
CA ARG A 132 10.51 8.90 6.70
C ARG A 132 10.48 8.10 5.39
N GLU A 133 9.30 7.90 4.80
CA GLU A 133 9.18 7.16 3.53
C GLU A 133 9.70 7.98 2.34
N ALA A 134 9.51 9.30 2.35
CA ALA A 134 10.02 10.18 1.28
C ALA A 134 11.55 10.34 1.29
N GLY A 135 12.21 10.08 2.41
CA GLY A 135 13.68 10.17 2.55
C GLY A 135 14.43 8.87 2.25
N ARG A 136 13.74 7.80 1.86
CA ARG A 136 14.32 6.52 1.44
C ARG A 136 14.62 6.49 -0.05
#